data_3a8d0d44cb45b791193c99b52a3daf18
#
_entry.id   3a8d0d44cb45b791193c99b52a3daf18
#
_cell.length_a   1.000
_cell.length_b   1.000
_cell.length_c   1.000
_cell.angle_alpha   90.00
_cell.angle_beta   90.00
_cell.angle_gamma   90.00
#
_symmetry.space_group_name_H-M   'P 1'
#
loop_
_entity.id
_entity.type
_entity.pdbx_description
1 polymer ?
#
loop_
_entity_poly.entity_id
_entity_poly.type
_entity_poly.pdbx_seq_one_letter_code
_entity_poly.pdbx_strand_id
1 'polypeptide(L)'
;SAIFAMPIDYNKCDVLTWSWQKVLGGEAGHGMLALSPRALQRLQTYQPPWPIPKVFRIASKKKLISGIFEGNTINTPSMLCVEDAIDGLNWSEEIGGLDELFRRSNTSLSLIETWVQNISWVDFLNANKQTRSNTGITFKIVEDWFVKKEEKQQRDIMKEITSLLTKENIAYDINGYPKAPPSFRVWGGGTVEPDNIKKLLPWIDWAYHQVKGNYA
;
A
#
# COMPACT_ATOMS: atom_id res chain seq x y z
N SER A 1 4.52 5.11 2.28
CA SER A 1 3.44 4.67 3.17
C SER A 1 3.51 3.19 3.53
N ALA A 2 4.16 2.37 2.74
CA ALA A 2 4.46 0.97 3.09
C ALA A 2 5.82 0.79 3.80
N ILE A 3 6.43 1.87 4.22
CA ILE A 3 7.75 1.89 4.86
C ILE A 3 7.81 1.03 6.14
N PHE A 4 6.69 0.94 6.87
CA PHE A 4 6.59 0.17 8.10
C PHE A 4 6.17 -1.30 7.88
N ALA A 5 6.18 -1.78 6.62
CA ALA A 5 5.86 -3.16 6.26
C ALA A 5 7.10 -3.98 5.87
N MET A 6 8.25 -3.33 5.69
CA MET A 6 9.51 -3.98 5.32
C MET A 6 10.71 -3.20 5.86
N PRO A 7 11.83 -3.87 6.16
CA PRO A 7 13.04 -3.19 6.61
C PRO A 7 13.62 -2.30 5.49
N ILE A 8 14.09 -1.12 5.90
CA ILE A 8 14.74 -0.16 5.00
C ILE A 8 16.15 0.12 5.53
N ASP A 9 17.14 0.07 4.65
CA ASP A 9 18.49 0.54 4.96
C ASP A 9 18.54 2.06 4.84
N TYR A 10 18.34 2.75 5.96
CA TYR A 10 18.32 4.21 6.01
C TYR A 10 19.64 4.84 5.57
N ASN A 11 20.77 4.12 5.65
CA ASN A 11 22.08 4.63 5.17
C ASN A 11 22.12 4.81 3.65
N LYS A 12 21.21 4.17 2.92
CA LYS A 12 21.06 4.31 1.47
C LYS A 12 20.03 5.35 1.03
N CYS A 13 19.33 5.97 2.00
CA CYS A 13 18.25 6.92 1.73
C CYS A 13 18.70 8.35 2.03
N ASP A 14 18.67 9.23 1.05
CA ASP A 14 18.92 10.66 1.26
C ASP A 14 17.68 11.43 1.61
N VAL A 15 16.56 11.07 1.02
CA VAL A 15 15.25 11.67 1.24
C VAL A 15 14.25 10.56 1.41
N LEU A 16 13.54 10.56 2.52
CA LEU A 16 12.48 9.63 2.81
C LEU A 16 11.20 10.40 3.10
N THR A 17 10.12 10.01 2.43
CA THR A 17 8.81 10.62 2.68
C THR A 17 7.75 9.54 2.78
N TRP A 18 6.82 9.72 3.69
CA TRP A 18 5.67 8.84 3.87
C TRP A 18 4.48 9.60 4.42
N SER A 19 3.31 9.02 4.28
CA SER A 19 2.06 9.49 4.87
C SER A 19 1.48 8.44 5.82
N TRP A 20 0.48 8.80 6.59
CA TRP A 20 0.03 8.01 7.74
C TRP A 20 -1.07 6.99 7.44
N GLN A 21 -1.73 7.09 6.28
CA GLN A 21 -2.93 6.32 5.95
C GLN A 21 -2.70 4.85 5.52
N LYS A 22 -1.47 4.38 5.42
CA LYS A 22 -1.19 3.00 4.95
C LYS A 22 -0.94 2.07 6.12
N VAL A 23 0.29 1.75 6.44
CA VAL A 23 0.61 0.76 7.48
C VAL A 23 0.23 1.22 8.88
N LEU A 24 0.23 2.53 9.15
CA LEU A 24 -0.21 3.07 10.44
C LEU A 24 -1.73 3.28 10.53
N GLY A 25 -2.47 3.19 9.42
CA GLY A 25 -3.93 3.24 9.41
C GLY A 25 -4.57 4.60 9.65
N GLY A 26 -3.78 5.68 9.76
CA GLY A 26 -4.28 7.03 10.01
C GLY A 26 -4.79 7.75 8.76
N GLU A 27 -5.11 9.01 8.89
CA GLU A 27 -5.59 9.88 7.82
C GLU A 27 -4.49 10.25 6.81
N ALA A 28 -4.88 10.48 5.56
CA ALA A 28 -3.98 10.85 4.46
C ALA A 28 -3.59 12.34 4.44
N GLY A 29 -4.06 13.13 5.38
CA GLY A 29 -3.99 14.60 5.35
C GLY A 29 -2.57 15.18 5.45
N HIS A 30 -1.64 14.46 6.05
CA HIS A 30 -0.27 14.89 6.29
C HIS A 30 0.76 13.86 5.87
N GLY A 31 2.00 14.30 5.74
CA GLY A 31 3.15 13.45 5.44
C GLY A 31 4.36 13.83 6.25
N MET A 32 5.27 12.90 6.37
CA MET A 32 6.56 13.09 7.01
C MET A 32 7.67 13.20 5.98
N LEU A 33 8.74 13.90 6.34
CA LEU A 33 9.93 14.06 5.54
C LEU A 33 11.16 13.87 6.43
N ALA A 34 12.03 12.93 6.07
CA ALA A 34 13.34 12.76 6.68
C ALA A 34 14.44 13.05 5.64
N LEU A 35 15.46 13.75 6.05
CA LEU A 35 16.59 14.16 5.21
C LEU A 35 17.90 13.66 5.82
N SER A 36 18.75 13.04 4.99
CA SER A 36 20.12 12.69 5.39
C SER A 36 21.00 13.93 5.51
N PRO A 37 22.15 13.84 6.21
CA PRO A 37 23.17 14.90 6.21
C PRO A 37 23.63 15.27 4.79
N ARG A 38 23.71 14.30 3.88
CA ARG A 38 24.07 14.53 2.46
C ARG A 38 23.00 15.34 1.73
N ALA A 39 21.73 15.07 1.98
CA ALA A 39 20.63 15.87 1.44
C ALA A 39 20.66 17.30 1.95
N LEU A 40 20.93 17.51 3.26
CA LEU A 40 21.08 18.83 3.86
C LEU A 40 22.26 19.60 3.24
N GLN A 41 23.40 18.96 3.04
CA GLN A 41 24.54 19.57 2.34
C GLN A 41 24.17 19.95 0.89
N ARG A 42 23.38 19.13 0.20
CA ARG A 42 22.92 19.41 -1.16
C ARG A 42 22.06 20.68 -1.21
N LEU A 43 21.19 20.91 -0.24
CA LEU A 43 20.39 22.15 -0.13
C LEU A 43 21.25 23.41 0.01
N GLN A 44 22.43 23.30 0.62
CA GLN A 44 23.37 24.41 0.80
C GLN A 44 24.22 24.69 -0.45
N THR A 45 24.54 23.66 -1.23
CA THR A 45 25.49 23.73 -2.34
C THR A 45 24.84 23.87 -3.72
N TYR A 46 23.56 23.47 -3.85
CA TYR A 46 22.86 23.52 -5.11
C TYR A 46 21.69 24.51 -5.08
N GLN A 47 21.57 25.31 -6.11
CA GLN A 47 20.43 26.16 -6.36
C GLN A 47 19.80 25.79 -7.70
N PRO A 48 18.52 25.41 -7.75
CA PRO A 48 17.83 25.15 -9.00
C PRO A 48 17.84 26.38 -9.91
N PRO A 49 17.99 26.22 -11.23
CA PRO A 49 17.95 27.33 -12.17
C PRO A 49 16.53 27.87 -12.44
N TRP A 50 15.50 27.22 -11.94
CA TRP A 50 14.10 27.61 -12.03
C TRP A 50 13.53 27.93 -10.65
N PRO A 51 12.47 28.77 -10.57
CA PRO A 51 11.79 29.05 -9.32
C PRO A 51 11.08 27.79 -8.78
N ILE A 52 11.22 27.56 -7.47
CA ILE A 52 10.51 26.49 -6.77
C ILE A 52 9.24 27.05 -6.13
N PRO A 53 8.06 26.46 -6.38
CA PRO A 53 6.83 26.82 -5.69
C PRO A 53 6.99 26.78 -4.17
N LYS A 54 6.31 27.67 -3.44
CA LYS A 54 6.44 27.80 -1.98
C LYS A 54 6.21 26.44 -1.26
N VAL A 55 5.24 25.66 -1.72
CA VAL A 55 4.88 24.35 -1.14
C VAL A 55 6.01 23.31 -1.20
N PHE A 56 6.94 23.43 -2.14
CA PHE A 56 8.10 22.53 -2.25
C PHE A 56 9.40 23.15 -1.72
N ARG A 57 9.32 24.36 -1.17
CA ARG A 57 10.51 25.09 -0.74
C ARG A 57 10.86 24.73 0.69
N ILE A 58 11.90 23.93 0.88
CA ILE A 58 12.43 23.56 2.20
C ILE A 58 13.74 24.28 2.55
N ALA A 59 14.26 25.08 1.63
CA ALA A 59 15.44 25.91 1.86
C ALA A 59 15.22 27.35 1.36
N SER A 60 15.88 28.30 2.00
CA SER A 60 15.94 29.72 1.62
C SER A 60 17.36 30.23 1.79
N LYS A 61 17.88 30.94 0.77
CA LYS A 61 19.24 31.49 0.80
C LYS A 61 20.29 30.44 1.18
N LYS A 62 20.17 29.22 0.60
CA LYS A 62 21.06 28.07 0.88
C LYS A 62 21.04 27.56 2.33
N LYS A 63 20.01 27.88 3.10
CA LYS A 63 19.83 27.38 4.46
C LYS A 63 18.51 26.63 4.57
N LEU A 64 18.50 25.56 5.34
CA LEU A 64 17.28 24.82 5.67
C LEU A 64 16.30 25.74 6.39
N ILE A 65 15.03 25.66 6.05
CA ILE A 65 13.93 26.31 6.81
C ILE A 65 13.58 25.35 7.96
N SER A 66 14.36 25.41 9.05
CA SER A 66 14.27 24.45 10.17
C SER A 66 12.88 24.41 10.80
N GLY A 67 12.20 25.55 10.88
CA GLY A 67 10.87 25.65 11.48
C GLY A 67 9.84 24.68 10.90
N ILE A 68 9.98 24.28 9.61
CA ILE A 68 9.10 23.28 9.01
C ILE A 68 9.21 21.91 9.72
N PHE A 69 10.39 21.58 10.25
CA PHE A 69 10.67 20.34 10.98
C PHE A 69 10.40 20.46 12.48
N GLU A 70 10.05 21.65 12.94
CA GLU A 70 9.73 22.01 14.33
C GLU A 70 8.25 22.38 14.52
N GLY A 71 7.40 22.02 13.54
CA GLY A 71 5.95 22.27 13.60
C GLY A 71 5.49 23.59 13.00
N ASN A 72 6.40 24.47 12.55
CA ASN A 72 6.04 25.70 11.83
C ASN A 72 5.80 25.39 10.33
N THR A 73 4.72 24.71 10.06
CA THR A 73 4.32 24.26 8.72
C THR A 73 3.70 25.38 7.90
N ILE A 74 3.62 25.22 6.56
CA ILE A 74 3.04 26.21 5.65
C ILE A 74 1.57 26.47 5.96
N ASN A 75 0.82 25.40 6.24
CA ASN A 75 -0.57 25.45 6.67
C ASN A 75 -0.69 24.86 8.08
N THR A 76 -1.69 25.31 8.83
CA THR A 76 -2.01 24.72 10.14
C THR A 76 -2.30 23.22 9.98
N PRO A 77 -1.62 22.34 10.74
CA PRO A 77 -1.91 20.93 10.72
C PRO A 77 -3.33 20.64 11.21
N SER A 78 -3.96 19.61 10.66
CA SER A 78 -5.18 19.07 11.25
C SER A 78 -4.83 18.34 12.56
N MET A 79 -5.34 18.82 13.68
CA MET A 79 -5.11 18.19 14.98
C MET A 79 -5.70 16.77 15.02
N LEU A 80 -6.85 16.54 14.37
CA LEU A 80 -7.42 15.21 14.25
C LEU A 80 -6.49 14.23 13.55
N CYS A 81 -5.88 14.63 12.41
CA CYS A 81 -4.91 13.76 11.71
C CYS A 81 -3.65 13.52 12.57
N VAL A 82 -3.23 14.46 13.39
CA VAL A 82 -2.08 14.30 14.27
C VAL A 82 -2.39 13.32 15.39
N GLU A 83 -3.53 13.46 16.07
CA GLU A 83 -3.98 12.53 17.12
C GLU A 83 -4.16 11.10 16.55
N ASP A 84 -4.75 10.97 15.37
CA ASP A 84 -4.92 9.70 14.66
C ASP A 84 -3.56 9.03 14.37
N ALA A 85 -2.56 9.82 13.97
CA ALA A 85 -1.21 9.31 13.74
C ALA A 85 -0.51 8.90 15.04
N ILE A 86 -0.73 9.63 16.13
CA ILE A 86 -0.20 9.30 17.47
C ILE A 86 -0.83 8.00 17.96
N ASP A 87 -2.15 7.84 17.83
CA ASP A 87 -2.86 6.62 18.18
C ASP A 87 -2.31 5.41 17.40
N GLY A 88 -2.15 5.54 16.08
CA GLY A 88 -1.55 4.50 15.24
C GLY A 88 -0.12 4.14 15.63
N LEU A 89 0.69 5.11 16.08
CA LEU A 89 2.05 4.86 16.59
C LEU A 89 2.01 4.12 17.93
N ASN A 90 1.19 4.58 18.89
CA ASN A 90 1.03 3.92 20.19
C ASN A 90 0.55 2.48 20.01
N TRP A 91 -0.48 2.26 19.20
CA TRP A 91 -0.94 0.92 18.85
C TRP A 91 0.19 0.05 18.27
N SER A 92 0.99 0.61 17.36
CA SER A 92 2.09 -0.15 16.76
C SER A 92 3.13 -0.58 17.78
N GLU A 93 3.44 0.27 18.77
CA GLU A 93 4.35 -0.07 19.87
C GLU A 93 3.75 -1.12 20.80
N GLU A 94 2.48 -1.00 21.15
CA GLU A 94 1.76 -1.95 22.01
C GLU A 94 1.73 -3.37 21.44
N ILE A 95 1.58 -3.52 20.13
CA ILE A 95 1.57 -4.84 19.49
C ILE A 95 2.95 -5.45 19.26
N GLY A 96 4.05 -4.71 19.52
CA GLY A 96 5.43 -5.18 19.36
C GLY A 96 6.28 -4.41 18.34
N GLY A 97 5.85 -3.21 17.94
CA GLY A 97 6.61 -2.28 17.12
C GLY A 97 6.80 -2.73 15.67
N LEU A 98 7.89 -2.26 15.06
CA LEU A 98 8.20 -2.53 13.64
C LEU A 98 8.31 -4.02 13.31
N ASP A 99 8.88 -4.83 14.17
CA ASP A 99 9.04 -6.26 13.92
C ASP A 99 7.69 -6.96 13.78
N GLU A 100 6.71 -6.58 14.59
CA GLU A 100 5.36 -7.11 14.49
C GLU A 100 4.63 -6.62 13.25
N LEU A 101 4.79 -5.36 12.85
CA LEU A 101 4.24 -4.83 11.61
C LEU A 101 4.81 -5.56 10.38
N PHE A 102 6.12 -5.85 10.38
CA PHE A 102 6.76 -6.66 9.35
C PHE A 102 6.23 -8.10 9.33
N ARG A 103 6.13 -8.71 10.52
CA ARG A 103 5.61 -10.07 10.67
C ARG A 103 4.19 -10.19 10.13
N ARG A 104 3.28 -9.27 10.48
CA ARG A 104 1.89 -9.24 10.01
C ARG A 104 1.82 -9.14 8.49
N SER A 105 2.53 -8.18 7.90
CA SER A 105 2.54 -7.98 6.45
C SER A 105 3.12 -9.18 5.69
N ASN A 106 4.20 -9.78 6.19
CA ASN A 106 4.80 -10.96 5.60
C ASN A 106 3.92 -12.20 5.77
N THR A 107 3.23 -12.35 6.90
CA THR A 107 2.28 -13.45 7.12
C THR A 107 1.11 -13.35 6.14
N SER A 108 0.56 -12.14 5.93
CA SER A 108 -0.50 -11.90 4.96
C SER A 108 -0.09 -12.29 3.54
N LEU A 109 1.13 -11.91 3.11
CA LEU A 109 1.67 -12.33 1.81
C LEU A 109 1.83 -13.85 1.75
N SER A 110 2.41 -14.49 2.77
CA SER A 110 2.64 -15.94 2.81
C SER A 110 1.34 -16.75 2.73
N LEU A 111 0.27 -16.28 3.37
CA LEU A 111 -1.05 -16.92 3.27
C LEU A 111 -1.58 -16.90 1.84
N ILE A 112 -1.46 -15.75 1.16
CA ILE A 112 -1.86 -15.62 -0.25
C ILE A 112 -0.92 -16.45 -1.16
N GLU A 113 0.39 -16.48 -0.91
CA GLU A 113 1.33 -17.31 -1.67
C GLU A 113 0.97 -18.80 -1.57
N THR A 114 0.67 -19.28 -0.36
CA THR A 114 0.26 -20.66 -0.14
C THR A 114 -1.06 -20.98 -0.86
N TRP A 115 -2.02 -20.07 -0.81
CA TRP A 115 -3.30 -20.24 -1.48
C TRP A 115 -3.12 -20.28 -3.01
N VAL A 116 -2.39 -19.33 -3.61
CA VAL A 116 -2.11 -19.28 -5.05
C VAL A 116 -1.41 -20.54 -5.53
N GLN A 117 -0.48 -21.12 -4.76
CA GLN A 117 0.22 -22.35 -5.11
C GLN A 117 -0.70 -23.58 -5.17
N ASN A 118 -1.82 -23.57 -4.43
CA ASN A 118 -2.76 -24.69 -4.36
C ASN A 118 -4.00 -24.53 -5.26
N ILE A 119 -4.12 -23.39 -5.97
CA ILE A 119 -5.28 -23.06 -6.80
C ILE A 119 -4.82 -22.86 -8.25
N SER A 120 -5.47 -23.55 -9.19
CA SER A 120 -5.04 -23.57 -10.61
C SER A 120 -5.49 -22.38 -11.42
N TRP A 121 -6.55 -21.67 -10.99
CA TRP A 121 -7.15 -20.59 -11.77
C TRP A 121 -6.53 -19.20 -11.54
N VAL A 122 -5.64 -19.07 -10.55
CA VAL A 122 -5.07 -17.79 -10.10
C VAL A 122 -3.55 -17.83 -10.10
N ASP A 123 -2.90 -16.70 -10.42
CA ASP A 123 -1.47 -16.49 -10.24
C ASP A 123 -1.19 -15.04 -9.87
N PHE A 124 -0.01 -14.77 -9.34
CA PHE A 124 0.41 -13.41 -9.03
C PHE A 124 0.50 -12.55 -10.29
N LEU A 125 0.09 -11.29 -10.17
CA LEU A 125 0.29 -10.31 -11.23
C LEU A 125 1.79 -10.05 -11.46
N ASN A 126 2.58 -10.00 -10.38
CA ASN A 126 4.03 -9.91 -10.43
C ASN A 126 4.65 -11.32 -10.30
N ALA A 127 5.20 -11.84 -11.40
CA ALA A 127 5.85 -13.14 -11.44
C ALA A 127 7.13 -13.20 -10.58
N ASN A 128 7.87 -12.08 -10.47
CA ASN A 128 9.08 -12.04 -9.66
C ASN A 128 8.76 -11.94 -8.16
N LYS A 129 8.96 -13.04 -7.45
CA LYS A 129 8.71 -13.13 -6.00
C LYS A 129 9.47 -12.06 -5.20
N GLN A 130 10.70 -11.72 -5.58
CA GLN A 130 11.54 -10.76 -4.84
C GLN A 130 11.03 -9.32 -4.91
N THR A 131 10.18 -9.01 -5.88
CA THR A 131 9.63 -7.66 -6.08
C THR A 131 8.12 -7.59 -5.79
N ARG A 132 7.53 -8.64 -5.20
CA ARG A 132 6.14 -8.61 -4.76
C ARG A 132 5.99 -7.71 -3.54
N SER A 133 4.92 -6.91 -3.55
CA SER A 133 4.54 -6.13 -2.38
C SER A 133 3.92 -7.05 -1.33
N ASN A 134 4.29 -6.87 -0.08
CA ASN A 134 3.66 -7.54 1.07
C ASN A 134 2.50 -6.74 1.67
N THR A 135 2.15 -5.60 1.06
CA THR A 135 1.04 -4.75 1.50
C THR A 135 -0.06 -4.63 0.45
N GLY A 136 0.25 -4.19 -0.75
CA GLY A 136 -0.68 -4.18 -1.88
C GLY A 136 -0.49 -5.43 -2.73
N ILE A 137 -1.04 -6.56 -2.28
CA ILE A 137 -0.82 -7.86 -2.91
C ILE A 137 -1.75 -8.02 -4.11
N THR A 138 -1.18 -8.29 -5.29
CA THR A 138 -1.93 -8.35 -6.54
C THR A 138 -1.83 -9.72 -7.19
N PHE A 139 -2.96 -10.26 -7.63
CA PHE A 139 -3.06 -11.53 -8.34
C PHE A 139 -4.17 -11.48 -9.39
N LYS A 140 -4.13 -12.39 -10.37
CA LYS A 140 -4.96 -12.37 -11.58
C LYS A 140 -5.49 -13.77 -11.91
N ILE A 141 -6.59 -13.81 -12.66
CA ILE A 141 -7.12 -15.04 -13.24
C ILE A 141 -6.23 -15.43 -14.43
N VAL A 142 -5.88 -16.72 -14.53
CA VAL A 142 -4.99 -17.26 -15.57
C VAL A 142 -5.65 -18.29 -16.49
N GLU A 143 -6.90 -18.66 -16.26
CA GLU A 143 -7.61 -19.62 -17.09
C GLU A 143 -7.99 -19.08 -18.47
N ASP A 144 -7.94 -19.95 -19.47
CA ASP A 144 -8.18 -19.65 -20.89
C ASP A 144 -9.52 -18.94 -21.16
N TRP A 145 -10.59 -19.35 -20.49
CA TRP A 145 -11.91 -18.75 -20.67
C TRP A 145 -11.93 -17.26 -20.32
N PHE A 146 -11.04 -16.82 -19.42
CA PHE A 146 -10.92 -15.42 -18.99
C PHE A 146 -9.86 -14.69 -19.81
N VAL A 147 -8.64 -15.24 -19.94
CA VAL A 147 -7.51 -14.54 -20.59
C VAL A 147 -7.70 -14.32 -22.09
N LYS A 148 -8.55 -15.12 -22.75
CA LYS A 148 -8.91 -14.96 -24.16
C LYS A 148 -9.96 -13.89 -24.42
N LYS A 149 -10.58 -13.34 -23.38
CA LYS A 149 -11.57 -12.26 -23.53
C LYS A 149 -10.88 -10.90 -23.72
N GLU A 150 -11.58 -9.97 -24.35
CA GLU A 150 -11.12 -8.57 -24.42
C GLU A 150 -10.98 -7.97 -23.03
N GLU A 151 -10.05 -7.03 -22.84
CA GLU A 151 -9.76 -6.41 -21.54
C GLU A 151 -11.01 -5.81 -20.87
N LYS A 152 -11.90 -5.21 -21.66
CA LYS A 152 -13.17 -4.69 -21.15
C LYS A 152 -14.01 -5.78 -20.50
N GLN A 153 -14.17 -6.92 -21.16
CA GLN A 153 -14.91 -8.06 -20.63
C GLN A 153 -14.25 -8.65 -19.38
N GLN A 154 -12.91 -8.73 -19.37
CA GLN A 154 -12.17 -9.16 -18.19
C GLN A 154 -12.45 -8.22 -17.00
N ARG A 155 -12.47 -6.91 -17.20
CA ARG A 155 -12.77 -5.92 -16.15
C ARG A 155 -14.22 -6.05 -15.66
N ASP A 156 -15.17 -6.29 -16.54
CA ASP A 156 -16.58 -6.48 -16.16
C ASP A 156 -16.72 -7.75 -15.30
N ILE A 157 -16.08 -8.86 -15.67
CA ILE A 157 -16.04 -10.10 -14.89
C ILE A 157 -15.40 -9.88 -13.52
N MET A 158 -14.25 -9.19 -13.48
CA MET A 158 -13.61 -8.87 -12.19
C MET A 158 -14.54 -8.06 -11.27
N LYS A 159 -15.29 -7.12 -11.85
CA LYS A 159 -16.28 -6.34 -11.12
C LYS A 159 -17.44 -7.21 -10.61
N GLU A 160 -17.91 -8.18 -11.39
CA GLU A 160 -18.94 -9.12 -10.94
C GLU A 160 -18.46 -9.93 -9.73
N ILE A 161 -17.25 -10.50 -9.81
CA ILE A 161 -16.64 -11.28 -8.71
C ILE A 161 -16.53 -10.41 -7.44
N THR A 162 -15.95 -9.22 -7.56
CA THR A 162 -15.74 -8.35 -6.40
C THR A 162 -17.06 -7.80 -5.84
N SER A 163 -18.08 -7.61 -6.69
CA SER A 163 -19.41 -7.18 -6.27
C SER A 163 -20.14 -8.25 -5.45
N LEU A 164 -19.95 -9.54 -5.74
CA LEU A 164 -20.49 -10.61 -4.90
C LEU A 164 -19.91 -10.55 -3.49
N LEU A 165 -18.60 -10.36 -3.36
CA LEU A 165 -17.93 -10.25 -2.06
C LEU A 165 -18.43 -9.03 -1.27
N THR A 166 -18.67 -7.91 -1.97
CA THR A 166 -19.24 -6.72 -1.35
C THR A 166 -20.67 -6.95 -0.88
N LYS A 167 -21.51 -7.63 -1.70
CA LYS A 167 -22.88 -7.97 -1.37
C LYS A 167 -23.00 -8.85 -0.13
N GLU A 168 -22.07 -9.79 0.04
CA GLU A 168 -21.99 -10.67 1.21
C GLU A 168 -21.29 -10.01 2.42
N ASN A 169 -20.89 -8.73 2.30
CA ASN A 169 -20.12 -8.00 3.33
C ASN A 169 -18.78 -8.65 3.70
N ILE A 170 -18.15 -9.34 2.77
CA ILE A 170 -16.88 -10.05 2.99
C ILE A 170 -15.68 -9.16 2.71
N ALA A 171 -15.70 -8.43 1.58
CA ALA A 171 -14.59 -7.58 1.19
C ALA A 171 -15.03 -6.38 0.35
N TYR A 172 -14.32 -5.28 0.54
CA TYR A 172 -14.53 -4.02 -0.17
C TYR A 172 -13.24 -3.59 -0.86
N ASP A 173 -13.35 -2.96 -2.04
CA ASP A 173 -12.25 -2.35 -2.80
C ASP A 173 -11.07 -3.30 -3.09
N ILE A 174 -11.34 -4.59 -3.34
CA ILE A 174 -10.30 -5.56 -3.70
C ILE A 174 -10.09 -5.71 -5.21
N ASN A 175 -10.73 -4.88 -6.03
CA ASN A 175 -10.48 -4.81 -7.46
C ASN A 175 -9.16 -4.09 -7.75
N GLY A 176 -8.52 -4.42 -8.87
CA GLY A 176 -7.30 -3.74 -9.32
C GLY A 176 -7.52 -2.26 -9.66
N TYR A 177 -6.44 -1.50 -9.75
CA TYR A 177 -6.53 -0.11 -10.19
C TYR A 177 -7.01 0.00 -11.65
N PRO A 178 -7.74 1.07 -12.02
CA PRO A 178 -8.28 1.24 -13.38
C PRO A 178 -7.25 1.17 -14.51
N LYS A 179 -6.00 1.59 -14.24
CA LYS A 179 -4.89 1.56 -15.21
C LYS A 179 -3.98 0.33 -15.09
N ALA A 180 -4.23 -0.55 -14.11
CA ALA A 180 -3.52 -1.81 -13.99
C ALA A 180 -4.21 -2.89 -14.85
N PRO A 181 -3.54 -3.99 -15.21
CA PRO A 181 -4.21 -5.14 -15.79
C PRO A 181 -5.36 -5.65 -14.90
N PRO A 182 -6.41 -6.29 -15.47
CA PRO A 182 -7.48 -6.90 -14.69
C PRO A 182 -6.93 -7.85 -13.61
N SER A 183 -7.17 -7.53 -12.36
CA SER A 183 -6.54 -8.22 -11.21
C SER A 183 -7.27 -7.96 -9.92
N PHE A 184 -7.05 -8.78 -8.93
CA PHE A 184 -7.37 -8.50 -7.54
C PHE A 184 -6.23 -7.71 -6.90
N ARG A 185 -6.57 -6.90 -5.91
CA ARG A 185 -5.63 -6.14 -5.08
C ARG A 185 -6.08 -6.20 -3.62
N VAL A 186 -5.42 -7.03 -2.86
CA VAL A 186 -5.72 -7.20 -1.43
C VAL A 186 -4.73 -6.40 -0.60
N TRP A 187 -5.24 -5.61 0.34
CA TRP A 187 -4.41 -4.92 1.31
C TRP A 187 -4.05 -5.87 2.46
N GLY A 188 -2.74 -6.13 2.63
CA GLY A 188 -2.19 -7.03 3.65
C GLY A 188 -1.23 -6.32 4.60
N GLY A 189 -1.32 -4.98 4.75
CA GLY A 189 -0.47 -4.21 5.67
C GLY A 189 -0.76 -4.51 7.14
N GLY A 190 0.09 -3.98 8.03
CA GLY A 190 0.09 -4.31 9.46
C GLY A 190 -1.22 -4.05 10.22
N THR A 191 -2.10 -3.19 9.71
CA THR A 191 -3.44 -2.94 10.26
C THR A 191 -4.49 -4.00 9.91
N VAL A 192 -4.15 -4.96 9.05
CA VAL A 192 -5.03 -6.09 8.72
C VAL A 192 -4.56 -7.33 9.47
N GLU A 193 -5.47 -7.96 10.21
CA GLU A 193 -5.18 -9.22 10.88
C GLU A 193 -4.97 -10.33 9.83
N PRO A 194 -3.85 -11.09 9.88
CA PRO A 194 -3.60 -12.19 8.94
C PRO A 194 -4.72 -13.23 8.91
N ASP A 195 -5.40 -13.46 10.03
CA ASP A 195 -6.57 -14.36 10.08
C ASP A 195 -7.72 -13.89 9.20
N ASN A 196 -7.90 -12.58 9.01
CA ASN A 196 -8.91 -12.05 8.10
C ASN A 196 -8.52 -12.34 6.64
N ILE A 197 -7.24 -12.25 6.29
CA ILE A 197 -6.75 -12.68 4.97
C ILE A 197 -7.05 -14.16 4.76
N LYS A 198 -6.71 -15.02 5.73
CA LYS A 198 -6.99 -16.45 5.67
C LYS A 198 -8.48 -16.76 5.44
N LYS A 199 -9.37 -16.04 6.10
CA LYS A 199 -10.83 -16.18 5.96
C LYS A 199 -11.33 -15.66 4.60
N LEU A 200 -10.70 -14.63 4.03
CA LEU A 200 -11.06 -14.02 2.76
C LEU A 200 -10.84 -14.98 1.56
N LEU A 201 -9.74 -15.76 1.57
CA LEU A 201 -9.32 -16.54 0.41
C LEU A 201 -10.36 -17.56 -0.09
N PRO A 202 -11.05 -18.35 0.77
CA PRO A 202 -12.13 -19.23 0.33
C PRO A 202 -13.31 -18.48 -0.28
N TRP A 203 -13.58 -17.25 0.18
CA TRP A 203 -14.65 -16.42 -0.38
C TRP A 203 -14.32 -15.90 -1.77
N ILE A 204 -13.05 -15.55 -2.03
CA ILE A 204 -12.60 -15.18 -3.37
C ILE A 204 -12.76 -16.38 -4.32
N ASP A 205 -12.38 -17.57 -3.88
CA ASP A 205 -12.56 -18.81 -4.64
C ASP A 205 -14.03 -19.09 -4.94
N TRP A 206 -14.89 -19.01 -3.93
CA TRP A 206 -16.33 -19.12 -4.11
C TRP A 206 -16.90 -18.11 -5.13
N ALA A 207 -16.60 -16.83 -4.97
CA ALA A 207 -17.11 -15.79 -5.85
C ALA A 207 -16.61 -15.98 -7.31
N TYR A 208 -15.37 -16.41 -7.48
CA TYR A 208 -14.81 -16.77 -8.78
C TYR A 208 -15.64 -17.90 -9.44
N HIS A 209 -15.90 -18.99 -8.73
CA HIS A 209 -16.66 -20.13 -9.26
C HIS A 209 -18.11 -19.78 -9.57
N GLN A 210 -18.77 -18.93 -8.76
CA GLN A 210 -20.12 -18.45 -9.06
C GLN A 210 -20.17 -17.70 -10.39
N VAL A 211 -19.23 -16.78 -10.62
CA VAL A 211 -19.20 -15.98 -11.86
C VAL A 211 -18.75 -16.82 -13.04
N LYS A 212 -17.74 -17.68 -12.87
CA LYS A 212 -17.28 -18.58 -13.95
C LYS A 212 -18.42 -19.41 -14.55
N GLY A 213 -19.35 -19.90 -13.71
CA GLY A 213 -20.50 -20.66 -14.17
C GLY A 213 -21.40 -19.95 -15.17
N ASN A 214 -21.34 -18.61 -15.27
CA ASN A 214 -22.08 -17.81 -16.23
C ASN A 214 -21.36 -17.64 -17.59
N TYR A 215 -20.06 -17.97 -17.68
CA TYR A 215 -19.19 -17.67 -18.80
C TYR A 215 -18.44 -18.86 -19.41
N ALA A 216 -18.39 -19.99 -18.71
CA ALA A 216 -17.63 -21.20 -19.09
C ALA A 216 -18.52 -22.31 -19.61
#